data_a71151f17f0a503e4e076120e061258c
#
_entry.id   a71151f17f0a503e4e076120e061258c
#
_cell.length_a   1.000
_cell.length_b   1.000
_cell.length_c   1.000
_cell.angle_alpha   90.00
_cell.angle_beta   90.00
_cell.angle_gamma   90.00
#
_symmetry.space_group_name_H-M   'P 1'
#
loop_
_entity.id
_entity.type
_entity.pdbx_description
1 polymer ?
#
loop_
_entity_poly.entity_id
_entity_poly.type
_entity_poly.pdbx_seq_one_letter_code
_entity_poly.pdbx_strand_id
1 'polypeptide(L)'
;SDLCLLIDELKIQNIVLVGLSIGGLYATLALEKGIKSKGLVLINTLRKNNTRLRWINETMVNVARYGGTSLLMDFNMPVIASPRFLEQMKPKALNPNNYMGLEESSGIFKLMQGSLSANWDLDWSKINVPVLIMTGHHDKVFRVPSDIDDIIKTIKNTKRIELEDCGHLIPIEKPQEFAGYINKFVNNLT
;
A
#
# COMPACT_ATOMS: atom_id res chain seq x y z
N SER A 1 -17.30 5.92 -6.30
CA SER A 1 -16.08 6.50 -5.70
C SER A 1 -15.38 7.37 -6.72
N ASP A 2 -14.53 8.28 -6.29
CA ASP A 2 -13.81 9.22 -7.14
C ASP A 2 -12.98 8.51 -8.22
N LEU A 3 -12.38 7.36 -7.90
CA LEU A 3 -11.69 6.54 -8.88
C LEU A 3 -12.62 6.05 -10.01
N CYS A 4 -13.86 5.62 -9.67
CA CYS A 4 -14.81 5.20 -10.68
C CYS A 4 -15.21 6.37 -11.58
N LEU A 5 -15.51 7.53 -11.00
CA LEU A 5 -15.83 8.75 -11.74
C LEU A 5 -14.68 9.17 -12.66
N LEU A 6 -13.45 9.15 -12.15
CA LEU A 6 -12.27 9.50 -12.95
C LEU A 6 -12.08 8.57 -14.15
N ILE A 7 -12.25 7.27 -13.98
CA ILE A 7 -12.15 6.28 -15.05
C ILE A 7 -13.22 6.53 -16.11
N ASP A 8 -14.47 6.78 -15.69
CA ASP A 8 -15.59 7.03 -16.58
C ASP A 8 -15.41 8.34 -17.36
N GLU A 9 -15.05 9.44 -16.67
CA GLU A 9 -14.80 10.75 -17.30
C GLU A 9 -13.65 10.71 -18.32
N LEU A 10 -12.55 10.04 -17.98
CA LEU A 10 -11.39 9.91 -18.85
C LEU A 10 -11.56 8.82 -19.91
N LYS A 11 -12.66 8.05 -19.87
CA LYS A 11 -12.95 6.92 -20.78
C LYS A 11 -11.77 5.93 -20.88
N ILE A 12 -11.09 5.67 -19.75
CA ILE A 12 -9.91 4.81 -19.72
C ILE A 12 -10.35 3.36 -19.98
N GLN A 13 -9.66 2.72 -20.94
CA GLN A 13 -9.89 1.32 -21.30
C GLN A 13 -8.65 0.47 -21.00
N ASN A 14 -8.84 -0.85 -20.92
CA ASN A 14 -7.75 -1.82 -20.69
C ASN A 14 -6.94 -1.53 -19.41
N ILE A 15 -7.63 -1.27 -18.32
CA ILE A 15 -7.07 -0.84 -17.05
C ILE A 15 -6.36 -2.01 -16.36
N VAL A 16 -5.22 -1.73 -15.74
CA VAL A 16 -4.64 -2.53 -14.66
C VAL A 16 -4.61 -1.66 -13.41
N LEU A 17 -5.24 -2.13 -12.34
CA LEU A 17 -5.26 -1.42 -11.07
C LEU A 17 -3.99 -1.75 -10.29
N VAL A 18 -3.30 -0.73 -9.81
CA VAL A 18 -2.08 -0.87 -9.02
C VAL A 18 -2.26 -0.13 -7.70
N GLY A 19 -2.09 -0.81 -6.59
CA GLY A 19 -2.25 -0.22 -5.27
C GLY A 19 -1.15 -0.58 -4.29
N LEU A 20 -0.51 0.45 -3.71
CA LEU A 20 0.44 0.33 -2.62
C LEU A 20 -0.30 0.51 -1.29
N SER A 21 -0.11 -0.41 -0.36
CA SER A 21 -0.65 -0.34 1.00
C SER A 21 -2.18 -0.12 0.99
N ILE A 22 -2.71 0.95 1.58
CA ILE A 22 -4.12 1.31 1.54
C ILE A 22 -4.65 1.54 0.11
N GLY A 23 -3.78 1.94 -0.82
CA GLY A 23 -4.14 2.05 -2.24
C GLY A 23 -4.58 0.72 -2.84
N GLY A 24 -4.01 -0.39 -2.38
CA GLY A 24 -4.45 -1.73 -2.80
C GLY A 24 -5.85 -2.09 -2.28
N LEU A 25 -6.22 -1.65 -1.07
CA LEU A 25 -7.59 -1.77 -0.58
C LEU A 25 -8.57 -1.01 -1.50
N TYR A 26 -8.26 0.24 -1.83
CA TYR A 26 -9.12 1.03 -2.73
C TYR A 26 -9.21 0.45 -4.14
N ALA A 27 -8.11 -0.09 -4.67
CA ALA A 27 -8.10 -0.79 -5.95
C ALA A 27 -9.02 -2.03 -5.93
N THR A 28 -8.95 -2.81 -4.85
CA THR A 28 -9.84 -4.00 -4.67
C THR A 28 -11.30 -3.58 -4.54
N LEU A 29 -11.60 -2.56 -3.73
CA LEU A 29 -12.97 -2.03 -3.60
C LEU A 29 -13.51 -1.45 -4.92
N ALA A 30 -12.65 -0.93 -5.80
CA ALA A 30 -13.06 -0.47 -7.12
C ALA A 30 -13.50 -1.64 -8.01
N LEU A 31 -12.82 -2.79 -7.94
CA LEU A 31 -13.27 -4.01 -8.62
C LEU A 31 -14.63 -4.48 -8.10
N GLU A 32 -14.83 -4.50 -6.79
CA GLU A 32 -16.12 -4.87 -6.19
C GLU A 32 -17.26 -3.95 -6.63
N LYS A 33 -16.95 -2.67 -6.91
CA LYS A 33 -17.91 -1.70 -7.47
C LYS A 33 -18.11 -1.81 -8.98
N GLY A 34 -17.56 -2.82 -9.61
CA GLY A 34 -17.81 -3.14 -11.02
C GLY A 34 -16.83 -2.51 -12.01
N ILE A 35 -15.74 -1.90 -11.58
CA ILE A 35 -14.67 -1.46 -12.49
C ILE A 35 -14.11 -2.68 -13.22
N LYS A 36 -14.14 -2.63 -14.55
CA LYS A 36 -13.53 -3.66 -15.39
C LYS A 36 -12.02 -3.42 -15.47
N SER A 37 -11.25 -4.34 -14.89
CA SER A 37 -9.79 -4.32 -14.96
C SER A 37 -9.27 -5.62 -15.56
N LYS A 38 -8.17 -5.55 -16.32
CA LYS A 38 -7.47 -6.72 -16.84
C LYS A 38 -6.60 -7.41 -15.80
N GLY A 39 -6.22 -6.70 -14.73
CA GLY A 39 -5.40 -7.24 -13.65
C GLY A 39 -5.34 -6.32 -12.45
N LEU A 40 -4.88 -6.86 -11.33
CA LEU A 40 -4.72 -6.15 -10.07
C LEU A 40 -3.31 -6.36 -9.55
N VAL A 41 -2.64 -5.28 -9.13
CA VAL A 41 -1.33 -5.34 -8.48
C VAL A 41 -1.45 -4.82 -7.06
N LEU A 42 -1.12 -5.65 -6.08
CA LEU A 42 -1.20 -5.36 -4.66
C LEU A 42 0.22 -5.32 -4.07
N ILE A 43 0.62 -4.16 -3.58
CA ILE A 43 1.98 -3.93 -3.06
C ILE A 43 1.88 -3.68 -1.56
N ASN A 44 2.41 -4.59 -0.75
CA ASN A 44 2.35 -4.53 0.72
C ASN A 44 0.93 -4.20 1.26
N THR A 45 -0.09 -4.78 0.61
CA THR A 45 -1.50 -4.50 0.90
C THR A 45 -2.11 -5.54 1.85
N LEU A 46 -1.80 -6.84 1.63
CA LEU A 46 -2.52 -7.93 2.28
C LEU A 46 -2.29 -7.94 3.79
N ARG A 47 -3.38 -7.78 4.53
CA ARG A 47 -3.38 -7.77 6.00
C ARG A 47 -4.79 -8.05 6.54
N LYS A 48 -4.87 -8.50 7.76
CA LYS A 48 -6.12 -8.67 8.51
C LYS A 48 -6.24 -7.60 9.58
N ASN A 49 -7.47 -7.19 9.88
CA ASN A 49 -7.73 -6.30 11.00
C ASN A 49 -7.39 -7.00 12.33
N ASN A 50 -6.64 -6.30 13.17
CA ASN A 50 -6.35 -6.73 14.53
C ASN A 50 -6.05 -5.52 15.44
N THR A 51 -6.00 -5.76 16.74
CA THR A 51 -5.76 -4.70 17.73
C THR A 51 -4.41 -3.99 17.51
N ARG A 52 -3.37 -4.74 17.16
CA ARG A 52 -2.04 -4.16 16.88
C ARG A 52 -2.09 -3.19 15.70
N LEU A 53 -2.74 -3.56 14.60
CA LEU A 53 -2.84 -2.71 13.42
C LEU A 53 -3.65 -1.43 13.70
N ARG A 54 -4.77 -1.55 14.43
CA ARG A 54 -5.56 -0.38 14.84
C ARG A 54 -4.75 0.57 15.71
N TRP A 55 -4.04 0.04 16.69
CA TRP A 55 -3.17 0.86 17.57
C TRP A 55 -2.11 1.61 16.77
N ILE A 56 -1.43 0.92 15.85
CA ILE A 56 -0.42 1.54 14.98
C ILE A 56 -1.05 2.67 14.15
N ASN A 57 -2.18 2.43 13.50
CA ASN A 57 -2.85 3.43 12.67
C ASN A 57 -3.28 4.67 13.49
N GLU A 58 -3.85 4.48 14.68
CA GLU A 58 -4.20 5.58 15.59
C GLU A 58 -2.95 6.38 16.02
N THR A 59 -1.87 5.67 16.36
CA THR A 59 -0.59 6.32 16.70
C THR A 59 -0.06 7.13 15.53
N MET A 60 -0.09 6.60 14.31
CA MET A 60 0.38 7.29 13.10
C MET A 60 -0.41 8.58 12.85
N VAL A 61 -1.73 8.56 13.05
CA VAL A 61 -2.56 9.78 12.93
C VAL A 61 -2.15 10.82 13.98
N ASN A 62 -1.90 10.41 15.21
CA ASN A 62 -1.47 11.32 16.26
C ASN A 62 -0.05 11.87 16.00
N VAL A 63 0.89 11.03 15.56
CA VAL A 63 2.23 11.49 15.16
C VAL A 63 2.15 12.54 14.05
N ALA A 64 1.30 12.31 13.04
CA ALA A 64 1.09 13.27 11.96
C ALA A 64 0.42 14.57 12.43
N ARG A 65 -0.51 14.47 13.39
CA ARG A 65 -1.18 15.64 14.00
C ARG A 65 -0.20 16.59 14.65
N TYR A 66 0.79 16.06 15.39
CA TYR A 66 1.72 16.87 16.18
C TYR A 66 3.04 17.18 15.48
N GLY A 67 3.50 16.34 14.59
CA GLY A 67 4.81 16.50 13.93
C GLY A 67 4.78 16.43 12.41
N GLY A 68 3.59 16.30 11.81
CA GLY A 68 3.42 16.30 10.38
C GLY A 68 3.96 15.05 9.68
N THR A 69 4.07 15.16 8.36
CA THR A 69 4.60 14.06 7.53
C THR A 69 6.07 13.78 7.82
N SER A 70 6.84 14.78 8.19
CA SER A 70 8.28 14.61 8.48
C SER A 70 8.49 13.74 9.71
N LEU A 71 7.84 14.03 10.84
CA LEU A 71 7.92 13.18 12.03
C LEU A 71 7.34 11.79 11.78
N LEU A 72 6.23 11.71 11.04
CA LEU A 72 5.63 10.44 10.67
C LEU A 72 6.59 9.56 9.87
N MET A 73 7.32 10.13 8.92
CA MET A 73 8.33 9.41 8.13
C MET A 73 9.50 8.98 9.02
N ASP A 74 10.06 9.87 9.82
CA ASP A 74 11.17 9.56 10.70
C ASP A 74 10.82 8.48 11.74
N PHE A 75 9.57 8.44 12.19
CA PHE A 75 9.06 7.42 13.12
C PHE A 75 8.88 6.05 12.44
N ASN A 76 8.36 6.02 11.21
CA ASN A 76 8.01 4.77 10.55
C ASN A 76 9.16 4.17 9.76
N MET A 77 10.00 4.96 9.11
CA MET A 77 11.05 4.47 8.22
C MET A 77 11.92 3.37 8.82
N PRO A 78 12.38 3.44 10.09
CA PRO A 78 13.21 2.40 10.69
C PRO A 78 12.55 1.02 10.77
N VAL A 79 11.22 0.96 10.72
CA VAL A 79 10.46 -0.30 10.85
C VAL A 79 9.77 -0.75 9.56
N ILE A 80 9.74 0.10 8.53
CA ILE A 80 9.10 -0.25 7.26
C ILE A 80 10.06 -0.28 6.06
N ALA A 81 11.28 0.25 6.18
CA ALA A 81 12.22 0.35 5.06
C ALA A 81 13.40 -0.62 5.22
N SER A 82 14.07 -0.91 4.11
CA SER A 82 15.29 -1.71 4.12
C SER A 82 16.48 -0.92 4.71
N PRO A 83 17.46 -1.62 5.33
CA PRO A 83 18.65 -0.96 5.88
C PRO A 83 19.38 -0.10 4.86
N ARG A 84 19.51 -0.59 3.62
CA ARG A 84 20.14 0.15 2.53
C ARG A 84 19.42 1.47 2.23
N PHE A 85 18.09 1.45 2.20
CA PHE A 85 17.31 2.66 1.94
C PHE A 85 17.40 3.64 3.11
N LEU A 86 17.41 3.14 4.34
CA LEU A 86 17.62 3.98 5.55
C LEU A 86 18.94 4.73 5.50
N GLU A 87 20.05 4.07 5.12
CA GLU A 87 21.35 4.75 4.99
C GLU A 87 21.31 5.86 3.93
N GLN A 88 20.58 5.67 2.84
CA GLN A 88 20.41 6.71 1.82
C GLN A 88 19.58 7.90 2.31
N MET A 89 18.57 7.65 3.15
CA MET A 89 17.65 8.69 3.64
C MET A 89 18.21 9.44 4.86
N LYS A 90 19.06 8.81 5.65
CA LYS A 90 19.59 9.33 6.92
C LYS A 90 20.13 10.78 6.85
N PRO A 91 20.85 11.22 5.81
CA PRO A 91 21.34 12.60 5.73
C PRO A 91 20.25 13.68 5.70
N LYS A 92 19.01 13.30 5.34
CA LYS A 92 17.84 14.20 5.22
C LYS A 92 16.80 13.98 6.31
N ALA A 93 16.98 12.93 7.12
CA ALA A 93 16.07 12.54 8.19
C ALA A 93 16.41 13.24 9.51
N LEU A 94 15.51 13.10 10.48
CA LEU A 94 15.70 13.47 11.88
C LEU A 94 16.04 14.98 12.06
N ASN A 95 15.41 15.83 11.25
CA ASN A 95 15.50 17.28 11.42
C ASN A 95 14.25 17.83 12.15
N PRO A 96 14.33 18.13 13.46
CA PRO A 96 13.20 18.62 14.25
C PRO A 96 12.57 19.92 13.72
N ASN A 97 13.34 20.74 13.00
CA ASN A 97 12.82 21.98 12.41
C ASN A 97 11.77 21.74 11.31
N ASN A 98 11.67 20.49 10.79
CA ASN A 98 10.68 20.10 9.80
C ASN A 98 9.41 19.50 10.44
N TYR A 99 9.38 19.35 11.77
CA TYR A 99 8.23 18.75 12.46
C TYR A 99 7.14 19.78 12.70
N MET A 100 6.26 19.89 11.74
CA MET A 100 5.07 20.76 11.82
C MET A 100 3.83 19.91 11.69
N GLY A 101 2.92 20.00 12.66
CA GLY A 101 1.67 19.25 12.67
C GLY A 101 0.85 19.49 11.41
N LEU A 102 0.12 18.48 10.98
CA LEU A 102 -0.81 18.61 9.87
C LEU A 102 -2.09 19.29 10.31
N GLU A 103 -2.53 20.23 9.51
CA GLU A 103 -3.87 20.80 9.63
C GLU A 103 -4.94 19.72 9.41
N GLU A 104 -5.94 19.67 10.27
CA GLU A 104 -7.05 18.69 10.17
C GLU A 104 -7.85 18.83 8.88
N SER A 105 -7.85 20.02 8.29
CA SER A 105 -8.47 20.29 6.99
C SER A 105 -7.71 19.73 5.80
N SER A 106 -6.43 19.39 5.97
CA SER A 106 -5.58 18.92 4.87
C SER A 106 -6.02 17.54 4.33
N GLY A 107 -5.87 17.34 3.02
CA GLY A 107 -6.22 16.08 2.37
C GLY A 107 -5.44 14.88 2.93
N ILE A 108 -4.15 15.08 3.27
CA ILE A 108 -3.30 14.04 3.86
C ILE A 108 -3.85 13.61 5.22
N PHE A 109 -4.20 14.58 6.09
CA PHE A 109 -4.74 14.26 7.41
C PHE A 109 -6.07 13.52 7.31
N LYS A 110 -6.98 13.99 6.43
CA LYS A 110 -8.27 13.33 6.16
C LYS A 110 -8.10 11.92 5.62
N LEU A 111 -7.13 11.68 4.73
CA LEU A 111 -6.80 10.33 4.24
C LEU A 111 -6.35 9.42 5.39
N MET A 112 -5.48 9.90 6.27
CA MET A 112 -5.01 9.14 7.43
C MET A 112 -6.14 8.85 8.41
N GLN A 113 -6.99 9.82 8.73
CA GLN A 113 -8.19 9.59 9.54
C GLN A 113 -9.13 8.56 8.90
N GLY A 114 -9.37 8.67 7.59
CA GLY A 114 -10.18 7.70 6.85
C GLY A 114 -9.63 6.27 6.92
N SER A 115 -8.31 6.12 7.05
CA SER A 115 -7.68 4.80 7.21
C SER A 115 -8.06 4.08 8.51
N LEU A 116 -8.44 4.83 9.55
CA LEU A 116 -8.87 4.25 10.84
C LEU A 116 -10.18 3.47 10.72
N SER A 117 -11.06 3.91 9.83
CA SER A 117 -12.35 3.26 9.56
C SER A 117 -12.32 2.34 8.34
N ALA A 118 -11.15 2.16 7.72
CA ALA A 118 -11.02 1.31 6.55
C ALA A 118 -11.33 -0.16 6.90
N ASN A 119 -12.27 -0.75 6.18
CA ASN A 119 -12.59 -2.17 6.34
C ASN A 119 -11.64 -3.03 5.52
N TRP A 120 -10.79 -3.80 6.20
CA TRP A 120 -9.86 -4.75 5.59
C TRP A 120 -10.44 -6.17 5.50
N ASP A 121 -11.65 -6.40 6.00
CA ASP A 121 -12.33 -7.69 5.94
C ASP A 121 -13.01 -7.83 4.57
N LEU A 122 -12.20 -7.90 3.51
CA LEU A 122 -12.66 -8.08 2.14
C LEU A 122 -12.87 -9.56 1.83
N ASP A 123 -13.85 -9.84 1.00
CA ASP A 123 -14.01 -11.16 0.39
C ASP A 123 -13.06 -11.31 -0.81
N TRP A 124 -11.81 -11.64 -0.53
CA TRP A 124 -10.77 -11.80 -1.53
C TRP A 124 -11.09 -12.87 -2.59
N SER A 125 -12.00 -13.81 -2.29
CA SER A 125 -12.44 -14.85 -3.23
C SER A 125 -13.25 -14.31 -4.42
N LYS A 126 -13.78 -13.09 -4.30
CA LYS A 126 -14.52 -12.40 -5.36
C LYS A 126 -13.62 -11.79 -6.44
N ILE A 127 -12.32 -11.73 -6.23
CA ILE A 127 -11.39 -11.23 -7.24
C ILE A 127 -11.31 -12.25 -8.38
N ASN A 128 -11.77 -11.84 -9.56
CA ASN A 128 -11.85 -12.68 -10.74
C ASN A 128 -10.87 -12.29 -11.87
N VAL A 129 -9.93 -11.41 -11.56
CA VAL A 129 -8.84 -10.98 -12.47
C VAL A 129 -7.51 -11.55 -12.00
N PRO A 130 -6.50 -11.68 -12.88
CA PRO A 130 -5.14 -12.00 -12.46
C PRO A 130 -4.60 -11.01 -11.44
N VAL A 131 -3.92 -11.49 -10.40
CA VAL A 131 -3.37 -10.67 -9.32
C VAL A 131 -1.87 -10.86 -9.20
N LEU A 132 -1.12 -9.76 -9.24
CA LEU A 132 0.28 -9.73 -8.82
C LEU A 132 0.36 -9.20 -7.39
N ILE A 133 0.95 -9.98 -6.50
CA ILE A 133 1.18 -9.61 -5.09
C ILE A 133 2.67 -9.41 -4.90
N MET A 134 3.04 -8.23 -4.41
CA MET A 134 4.44 -7.88 -4.11
C MET A 134 4.58 -7.54 -2.64
N THR A 135 5.57 -8.15 -1.98
CA THR A 135 5.82 -8.00 -0.54
C THR A 135 7.29 -7.76 -0.26
N GLY A 136 7.60 -6.73 0.53
CA GLY A 136 8.95 -6.44 1.00
C GLY A 136 9.19 -7.02 2.40
N HIS A 137 10.30 -7.74 2.59
CA HIS A 137 10.59 -8.45 3.85
C HIS A 137 10.94 -7.52 5.02
N HIS A 138 11.44 -6.31 4.74
CA HIS A 138 11.77 -5.31 5.76
C HIS A 138 10.55 -4.50 6.26
N ASP A 139 9.37 -4.68 5.69
CA ASP A 139 8.14 -4.14 6.27
C ASP A 139 7.74 -4.93 7.53
N LYS A 140 8.22 -4.48 8.69
CA LYS A 140 7.97 -5.11 9.99
C LYS A 140 6.67 -4.65 10.65
N VAL A 141 6.00 -3.68 10.06
CA VAL A 141 4.75 -3.11 10.58
C VAL A 141 3.54 -3.82 9.99
N PHE A 142 3.45 -3.86 8.67
CA PHE A 142 2.26 -4.31 7.97
C PHE A 142 2.37 -5.74 7.43
N ARG A 143 3.59 -6.26 7.26
CA ARG A 143 3.81 -7.62 6.79
C ARG A 143 3.63 -8.62 7.94
N VAL A 144 2.56 -9.41 7.87
CA VAL A 144 2.31 -10.58 8.72
C VAL A 144 2.22 -11.79 7.79
N PRO A 145 3.27 -12.64 7.70
CA PRO A 145 3.33 -13.72 6.72
C PRO A 145 2.12 -14.66 6.75
N SER A 146 1.67 -15.07 7.94
CA SER A 146 0.50 -15.95 8.08
C SER A 146 -0.78 -15.32 7.52
N ASP A 147 -1.01 -14.03 7.76
CA ASP A 147 -2.19 -13.33 7.24
C ASP A 147 -2.16 -13.25 5.72
N ILE A 148 -0.96 -12.97 5.17
CA ILE A 148 -0.74 -12.90 3.73
C ILE A 148 -0.98 -14.27 3.09
N ASP A 149 -0.42 -15.33 3.66
CA ASP A 149 -0.58 -16.70 3.17
C ASP A 149 -2.04 -17.16 3.18
N ASP A 150 -2.78 -16.83 4.23
CA ASP A 150 -4.20 -17.16 4.33
C ASP A 150 -5.03 -16.42 3.29
N ILE A 151 -4.78 -15.13 3.08
CA ILE A 151 -5.49 -14.34 2.07
C ILE A 151 -5.19 -14.86 0.66
N ILE A 152 -3.92 -15.13 0.35
CA ILE A 152 -3.51 -15.61 -0.98
C ILE A 152 -4.22 -16.92 -1.35
N LYS A 153 -4.41 -17.83 -0.40
CA LYS A 153 -5.14 -19.09 -0.62
C LYS A 153 -6.57 -18.88 -1.13
N THR A 154 -7.18 -17.72 -0.85
CA THR A 154 -8.54 -17.41 -1.27
C THR A 154 -8.63 -16.80 -2.66
N ILE A 155 -7.55 -16.24 -3.18
CA ILE A 155 -7.51 -15.58 -4.50
C ILE A 155 -7.12 -16.59 -5.58
N LYS A 156 -7.96 -16.76 -6.60
CA LYS A 156 -7.84 -17.88 -7.57
C LYS A 156 -6.64 -17.80 -8.50
N ASN A 157 -6.25 -16.61 -8.94
CA ASN A 157 -5.19 -16.44 -9.95
C ASN A 157 -4.18 -15.42 -9.45
N THR A 158 -3.19 -15.89 -8.68
CA THR A 158 -2.18 -15.05 -8.05
C THR A 158 -0.78 -15.39 -8.52
N LYS A 159 0.03 -14.34 -8.69
CA LYS A 159 1.48 -14.42 -8.74
C LYS A 159 2.05 -13.66 -7.56
N ARG A 160 2.87 -14.32 -6.74
CA ARG A 160 3.53 -13.72 -5.58
C ARG A 160 5.00 -13.43 -5.89
N ILE A 161 5.45 -12.24 -5.51
CA ILE A 161 6.85 -11.79 -5.53
C ILE A 161 7.19 -11.31 -4.13
N GLU A 162 8.23 -11.87 -3.55
CA GLU A 162 8.80 -11.41 -2.29
C GLU A 162 10.19 -10.83 -2.54
N LEU A 163 10.44 -9.63 -2.00
CA LEU A 163 11.71 -8.94 -2.09
C LEU A 163 12.38 -8.94 -0.72
N GLU A 164 13.46 -9.73 -0.58
CA GLU A 164 14.14 -9.95 0.70
C GLU A 164 14.83 -8.69 1.22
N ASP A 165 15.40 -7.88 0.34
CA ASP A 165 16.16 -6.67 0.64
C ASP A 165 15.35 -5.37 0.38
N CYS A 166 14.04 -5.42 0.55
CA CYS A 166 13.12 -4.30 0.33
C CYS A 166 12.11 -4.20 1.47
N GLY A 167 11.66 -3.01 1.76
CA GLY A 167 10.62 -2.73 2.76
C GLY A 167 9.26 -2.44 2.16
N HIS A 168 8.53 -1.55 2.81
CA HIS A 168 7.15 -1.19 2.46
C HIS A 168 7.03 -0.44 1.13
N LEU A 169 8.01 0.40 0.83
CA LEU A 169 7.98 1.34 -0.29
C LEU A 169 8.67 0.77 -1.54
N ILE A 170 8.28 -0.44 -1.96
CA ILE A 170 8.89 -1.16 -3.10
C ILE A 170 9.14 -0.27 -4.33
N PRO A 171 8.18 0.58 -4.79
CA PRO A 171 8.40 1.43 -5.96
C PRO A 171 9.52 2.46 -5.78
N ILE A 172 9.83 2.82 -4.55
CA ILE A 172 10.86 3.82 -4.20
C ILE A 172 12.18 3.14 -3.88
N GLU A 173 12.15 2.04 -3.15
CA GLU A 173 13.34 1.31 -2.74
C GLU A 173 13.98 0.51 -3.87
N LYS A 174 13.15 -0.01 -4.80
CA LYS A 174 13.54 -0.92 -5.90
C LYS A 174 12.84 -0.56 -7.22
N PRO A 175 12.97 0.68 -7.74
CA PRO A 175 12.18 1.16 -8.88
C PRO A 175 12.38 0.33 -10.15
N GLN A 176 13.59 -0.13 -10.45
CA GLN A 176 13.88 -0.91 -11.66
C GLN A 176 13.29 -2.32 -11.58
N GLU A 177 13.45 -3.00 -10.43
CA GLU A 177 12.86 -4.31 -10.20
C GLU A 177 11.34 -4.24 -10.21
N PHE A 178 10.77 -3.22 -9.53
CA PHE A 178 9.33 -2.96 -9.55
C PHE A 178 8.79 -2.80 -10.97
N ALA A 179 9.41 -1.91 -11.77
CA ALA A 179 9.02 -1.70 -13.17
C ALA A 179 9.12 -3.00 -14.00
N GLY A 180 10.17 -3.79 -13.80
CA GLY A 180 10.36 -5.08 -14.46
C GLY A 180 9.24 -6.08 -14.15
N TYR A 181 8.83 -6.20 -12.89
CA TYR A 181 7.74 -7.09 -12.49
C TYR A 181 6.38 -6.62 -13.03
N ILE A 182 6.11 -5.30 -12.99
CA ILE A 182 4.88 -4.73 -13.56
C ILE A 182 4.81 -5.00 -15.07
N ASN A 183 5.86 -4.68 -15.81
CA ASN A 183 5.90 -4.90 -17.26
C ASN A 183 5.70 -6.38 -17.62
N LYS A 184 6.39 -7.28 -16.91
CA LYS A 184 6.21 -8.72 -17.11
C LYS A 184 4.79 -9.19 -16.81
N PHE A 185 4.15 -8.64 -15.78
CA PHE A 185 2.77 -8.95 -15.43
C PHE A 185 1.81 -8.46 -16.51
N VAL A 186 1.91 -7.18 -16.89
CA VAL A 186 1.02 -6.54 -17.88
C VAL A 186 1.11 -7.22 -19.24
N ASN A 187 2.33 -7.55 -19.70
CA ASN A 187 2.54 -8.22 -20.98
C ASN A 187 1.99 -9.66 -21.04
N ASN A 188 1.67 -10.26 -19.88
CA ASN A 188 1.04 -11.58 -19.80
C ASN A 188 -0.49 -11.52 -19.61
N LEU A 189 -1.06 -10.33 -19.57
CA LEU A 189 -2.52 -10.14 -19.52
C LEU A 189 -3.07 -10.18 -20.95
N THR A 190 -3.81 -11.18 -21.26
CA THR A 190 -4.51 -11.35 -22.56
C THR A 190 -5.86 -10.63 -22.58
#